data_35e95094ad4c72586b69d252cbfaca02
#
_entry.id   35e95094ad4c72586b69d252cbfaca02
#
_cell.length_a   1.000
_cell.length_b   1.000
_cell.length_c   1.000
_cell.angle_alpha   90.00
_cell.angle_beta   90.00
_cell.angle_gamma   90.00
#
_symmetry.space_group_name_H-M   'P 1'
#
loop_
_entity.id
_entity.type
_entity.pdbx_description
1 polymer ?
#
loop_
_entity_poly.entity_id
_entity_poly.type
_entity_poly.pdbx_seq_one_letter_code
_entity_poly.pdbx_strand_id
1 'polypeptide(L)'
;MGEARVKRAGARGRGVDLWFPTPIYSATLAKRWNARLTREIYRLRAGGHVSHGSMSARAYTSYYTQNMLHTTRGLRPFFRAVLRHAYAFAGALHADTKHFAIAISSSWANIYPRGEYVLPHAHPNCQLSGVFYVAAEAGCGDILFYSPLEYHKSSDIPRYTKQGPASYETVPYTATTGRLILFPNWLKHTTLPNTSSKDRIIVSFNFRFISTTPRGRSREEDQAWQRKRSRSAAHPRASGRRAQRTSRRSR
;
A
#
# COMPACT_ATOMS: atom_id res chain seq x y z
N MET A 1 10.02 14.85 -21.59
CA MET A 1 10.01 15.35 -20.20
C MET A 1 8.86 16.33 -20.08
N GLY A 2 7.72 15.89 -19.52
CA GLY A 2 6.59 16.76 -19.23
C GLY A 2 6.73 17.24 -17.80
N GLU A 3 7.09 18.49 -17.61
CA GLU A 3 7.02 19.16 -16.32
C GLU A 3 5.59 19.09 -15.82
N ALA A 4 5.38 18.46 -14.66
CA ALA A 4 4.13 18.56 -13.93
C ALA A 4 3.93 20.01 -13.53
N ARG A 5 3.22 20.76 -14.37
CA ARG A 5 2.86 22.16 -14.13
C ARG A 5 1.98 22.19 -12.90
N VAL A 6 2.58 22.50 -11.75
CA VAL A 6 1.83 22.92 -10.57
C VAL A 6 0.92 24.05 -11.03
N LYS A 7 -0.40 23.86 -10.95
CA LYS A 7 -1.36 24.92 -11.29
C LYS A 7 -1.13 26.07 -10.33
N ARG A 8 -0.38 27.09 -10.79
CA ARG A 8 -0.29 28.38 -10.11
C ARG A 8 -1.68 28.99 -10.05
N ALA A 9 -2.15 29.25 -8.88
CA ALA A 9 -3.42 29.94 -8.71
C ALA A 9 -3.26 31.41 -9.16
N GLY A 10 -4.07 31.81 -10.16
CA GLY A 10 -4.54 33.15 -10.39
C GLY A 10 -3.56 34.17 -10.97
N ALA A 11 -4.03 34.77 -12.02
CA ALA A 11 -3.42 35.82 -12.84
C ALA A 11 -3.25 37.19 -12.14
N ARG A 12 -2.71 37.28 -10.94
CA ARG A 12 -2.32 38.57 -10.29
C ARG A 12 -1.25 38.45 -9.20
N GLY A 13 -0.23 37.59 -9.38
CA GLY A 13 0.99 37.64 -8.55
C GLY A 13 0.84 37.31 -7.07
N ARG A 14 -0.32 36.83 -6.60
CA ARG A 14 -0.56 36.41 -5.21
C ARG A 14 -1.16 35.00 -5.23
N GLY A 15 -0.58 34.09 -4.47
CA GLY A 15 -1.05 32.71 -4.36
C GLY A 15 -0.47 32.04 -3.11
N VAL A 16 -1.06 30.93 -2.70
CA VAL A 16 -0.52 30.04 -1.65
C VAL A 16 -0.16 28.73 -2.32
N ASP A 17 1.11 28.35 -2.26
CA ASP A 17 1.58 27.03 -2.70
C ASP A 17 1.59 26.10 -1.49
N LEU A 18 1.02 24.89 -1.65
CA LEU A 18 1.03 23.83 -0.63
C LEU A 18 2.09 22.80 -1.02
N TRP A 19 3.18 22.76 -0.27
CA TRP A 19 4.28 21.82 -0.43
C TRP A 19 4.23 20.69 0.60
N PHE A 20 4.99 19.62 0.36
CA PHE A 20 5.11 18.45 1.24
C PHE A 20 3.79 17.68 1.45
N PRO A 21 3.11 17.28 0.35
CA PRO A 21 1.89 16.49 0.48
C PRO A 21 2.18 15.12 1.10
N THR A 22 1.26 14.64 1.93
CA THR A 22 1.28 13.27 2.45
C THR A 22 0.49 12.36 1.52
N PRO A 23 1.14 11.46 0.77
CA PRO A 23 0.44 10.62 -0.19
C PRO A 23 -0.25 9.44 0.50
N ILE A 24 -1.53 9.24 0.21
CA ILE A 24 -2.31 8.06 0.60
C ILE A 24 -3.04 7.54 -0.63
N TYR A 25 -2.85 6.26 -0.94
CA TYR A 25 -3.50 5.59 -2.05
C TYR A 25 -4.72 4.82 -1.56
N SER A 26 -5.85 4.93 -2.25
CA SER A 26 -7.07 4.18 -1.94
C SER A 26 -7.63 3.54 -3.22
N ALA A 27 -8.07 2.28 -3.09
CA ALA A 27 -8.73 1.54 -4.15
C ALA A 27 -9.78 0.57 -3.58
N THR A 28 -10.68 0.10 -4.43
CA THR A 28 -11.63 -0.96 -4.08
C THR A 28 -11.28 -2.22 -4.86
N LEU A 29 -11.07 -3.34 -4.16
CA LEU A 29 -10.84 -4.63 -4.77
C LEU A 29 -12.14 -5.43 -4.88
N ALA A 30 -12.18 -6.36 -5.83
CA ALA A 30 -13.35 -7.20 -6.04
C ALA A 30 -13.70 -8.03 -4.80
N LYS A 31 -14.99 -8.09 -4.42
CA LYS A 31 -15.53 -8.79 -3.24
C LYS A 31 -15.26 -10.32 -3.24
N ARG A 32 -14.88 -10.91 -4.38
CA ARG A 32 -14.57 -12.36 -4.49
C ARG A 32 -13.48 -12.84 -3.53
N TRP A 33 -12.65 -11.93 -3.00
CA TRP A 33 -11.60 -12.26 -2.06
C TRP A 33 -12.10 -12.44 -0.62
N ASN A 34 -13.17 -11.74 -0.26
CA ASN A 34 -13.59 -11.56 1.13
C ASN A 34 -13.96 -12.87 1.81
N ALA A 35 -14.84 -13.68 1.22
CA ALA A 35 -15.28 -14.96 1.82
C ALA A 35 -14.11 -15.92 2.07
N ARG A 36 -13.16 -15.98 1.13
CA ARG A 36 -11.97 -16.84 1.29
C ARG A 36 -11.04 -16.32 2.38
N LEU A 37 -10.77 -15.02 2.40
CA LEU A 37 -9.94 -14.38 3.43
C LEU A 37 -10.58 -14.54 4.80
N THR A 38 -11.88 -14.28 4.94
CA THR A 38 -12.62 -14.45 6.21
C THR A 38 -12.45 -15.86 6.76
N ARG A 39 -12.70 -16.89 5.93
CA ARG A 39 -12.57 -18.30 6.35
C ARG A 39 -11.15 -18.63 6.80
N GLU A 40 -10.14 -18.20 6.06
CA GLU A 40 -8.74 -18.46 6.40
C GLU A 40 -8.33 -17.73 7.69
N ILE A 41 -8.77 -16.49 7.87
CA ILE A 41 -8.46 -15.69 9.07
C ILE A 41 -9.08 -16.28 10.33
N TYR A 42 -10.34 -16.73 10.26
CA TYR A 42 -10.97 -17.42 11.41
C TYR A 42 -10.33 -18.79 11.68
N ARG A 43 -9.88 -19.49 10.65
CA ARG A 43 -9.11 -20.74 10.82
C ARG A 43 -7.80 -20.48 11.57
N LEU A 44 -7.08 -19.41 11.24
CA LEU A 44 -5.87 -19.01 11.96
C LEU A 44 -6.16 -18.64 13.41
N ARG A 45 -7.24 -17.89 13.66
CA ARG A 45 -7.66 -17.54 15.02
C ARG A 45 -7.98 -18.77 15.87
N ALA A 46 -8.62 -19.79 15.30
CA ALA A 46 -8.94 -21.04 16.00
C ALA A 46 -7.69 -21.82 16.42
N GLY A 47 -6.56 -21.65 15.75
CA GLY A 47 -5.27 -22.25 16.07
C GLY A 47 -4.53 -21.61 17.25
N GLY A 48 -5.05 -20.52 17.82
CA GLY A 48 -4.46 -19.83 18.97
C GLY A 48 -4.81 -18.35 18.99
N HIS A 49 -5.11 -17.80 20.16
CA HIS A 49 -5.39 -16.38 20.35
C HIS A 49 -4.11 -15.64 20.73
N VAL A 50 -3.75 -14.64 19.92
CA VAL A 50 -2.62 -13.76 20.18
C VAL A 50 -3.09 -12.31 20.04
N SER A 51 -2.95 -11.52 21.10
CA SER A 51 -3.09 -10.07 21.04
C SER A 51 -1.71 -9.40 20.97
N HIS A 52 -1.68 -8.15 20.54
CA HIS A 52 -0.46 -7.33 20.47
C HIS A 52 -0.51 -6.23 21.53
N GLY A 53 0.64 -5.81 22.07
CA GLY A 53 0.72 -4.76 23.11
C GLY A 53 0.12 -3.40 22.73
N SER A 54 -0.04 -3.11 21.41
CA SER A 54 -0.76 -1.94 20.89
C SER A 54 -2.27 -2.19 20.68
N MET A 55 -2.78 -3.40 20.99
CA MET A 55 -4.16 -3.83 20.82
C MET A 55 -4.70 -4.27 22.17
N SER A 56 -6.01 -4.19 22.35
CA SER A 56 -6.64 -4.71 23.56
C SER A 56 -6.72 -6.24 23.55
N ALA A 57 -6.98 -6.83 24.71
CA ALA A 57 -6.86 -8.28 24.95
C ALA A 57 -7.81 -9.15 24.09
N ARG A 58 -8.93 -8.61 23.58
CA ARG A 58 -9.90 -9.34 22.76
C ARG A 58 -9.62 -9.29 21.28
N ALA A 59 -8.76 -8.38 20.83
CA ALA A 59 -8.34 -8.31 19.43
C ALA A 59 -7.42 -9.48 19.10
N TYR A 60 -7.56 -10.03 17.90
CA TYR A 60 -6.68 -11.07 17.38
C TYR A 60 -5.72 -10.49 16.34
N THR A 61 -4.47 -10.92 16.38
CA THR A 61 -3.50 -10.70 15.30
C THR A 61 -2.72 -11.98 15.00
N SER A 62 -2.46 -12.23 13.71
CA SER A 62 -1.56 -13.30 13.30
C SER A 62 -0.10 -12.83 13.17
N TYR A 63 0.22 -11.58 13.53
CA TYR A 63 1.54 -10.98 13.31
C TYR A 63 2.69 -11.81 13.88
N TYR A 64 2.52 -12.40 15.06
CA TYR A 64 3.57 -13.17 15.73
C TYR A 64 3.57 -14.66 15.36
N THR A 65 2.47 -15.19 14.84
CA THR A 65 2.34 -16.61 14.51
C THR A 65 2.40 -16.87 13.02
N GLN A 66 1.81 -15.99 12.21
CA GLN A 66 1.77 -16.09 10.75
C GLN A 66 1.76 -14.70 10.12
N ASN A 67 2.95 -14.14 9.92
CA ASN A 67 3.16 -12.82 9.32
C ASN A 67 3.58 -12.87 7.84
N MET A 68 3.45 -14.01 7.21
CA MET A 68 3.79 -14.26 5.80
C MET A 68 2.59 -14.79 5.01
N LEU A 69 1.38 -14.27 5.28
CA LEU A 69 0.15 -14.74 4.61
C LEU A 69 0.24 -14.71 3.07
N HIS A 70 1.03 -13.80 2.51
CA HIS A 70 1.26 -13.70 1.06
C HIS A 70 1.95 -14.91 0.45
N THR A 71 2.61 -15.76 1.26
CA THR A 71 3.22 -17.01 0.79
C THR A 71 2.22 -18.16 0.74
N THR A 72 1.07 -18.06 1.42
CA THR A 72 0.02 -19.06 1.43
C THR A 72 -0.52 -19.30 0.02
N ARG A 73 -0.36 -20.52 -0.50
CA ARG A 73 -0.69 -20.88 -1.90
C ARG A 73 -2.07 -20.39 -2.34
N GLY A 74 -3.06 -20.56 -1.48
CA GLY A 74 -4.44 -20.19 -1.77
C GLY A 74 -4.72 -18.69 -1.76
N LEU A 75 -3.85 -17.86 -1.15
CA LEU A 75 -3.99 -16.41 -1.05
C LEU A 75 -3.11 -15.64 -2.05
N ARG A 76 -2.17 -16.31 -2.72
CA ARG A 76 -1.26 -15.68 -3.70
C ARG A 76 -1.97 -14.83 -4.76
N PRO A 77 -3.13 -15.23 -5.34
CA PRO A 77 -3.81 -14.39 -6.33
C PRO A 77 -4.31 -13.06 -5.75
N PHE A 78 -4.77 -13.03 -4.49
CA PHE A 78 -5.13 -11.81 -3.78
C PHE A 78 -3.91 -10.91 -3.60
N PHE A 79 -2.81 -11.43 -3.08
CA PHE A 79 -1.59 -10.65 -2.85
C PHE A 79 -0.95 -10.15 -4.15
N ARG A 80 -1.09 -10.88 -5.27
CA ARG A 80 -0.71 -10.36 -6.60
C ARG A 80 -1.58 -9.16 -7.00
N ALA A 81 -2.86 -9.15 -6.67
CA ALA A 81 -3.71 -8.00 -6.90
C ALA A 81 -3.27 -6.79 -6.04
N VAL A 82 -3.01 -7.02 -4.76
CA VAL A 82 -2.48 -5.98 -3.84
C VAL A 82 -1.15 -5.42 -4.34
N LEU A 83 -0.25 -6.28 -4.80
CA LEU A 83 1.06 -5.85 -5.32
C LEU A 83 0.94 -4.95 -6.56
N ARG A 84 -0.02 -5.22 -7.47
CA ARG A 84 -0.29 -4.32 -8.61
C ARG A 84 -0.68 -2.91 -8.15
N HIS A 85 -1.45 -2.78 -7.08
CA HIS A 85 -1.80 -1.48 -6.50
C HIS A 85 -0.60 -0.80 -5.84
N ALA A 86 0.31 -1.55 -5.22
CA ALA A 86 1.56 -1.00 -4.71
C ALA A 86 2.44 -0.43 -5.83
N TYR A 87 2.53 -1.10 -6.97
CA TYR A 87 3.20 -0.57 -8.17
C TYR A 87 2.49 0.65 -8.74
N ALA A 88 1.16 0.67 -8.78
CA ALA A 88 0.39 1.84 -9.21
C ALA A 88 0.64 3.05 -8.29
N PHE A 89 0.68 2.83 -6.98
CA PHE A 89 1.00 3.88 -6.00
C PHE A 89 2.43 4.40 -6.19
N ALA A 90 3.42 3.50 -6.29
CA ALA A 90 4.81 3.86 -6.56
C ALA A 90 4.96 4.65 -7.87
N GLY A 91 4.23 4.27 -8.91
CA GLY A 91 4.20 4.99 -10.19
C GLY A 91 3.64 6.41 -10.06
N ALA A 92 2.55 6.58 -9.28
CA ALA A 92 1.99 7.90 -8.98
C ALA A 92 2.95 8.81 -8.19
N LEU A 93 3.87 8.21 -7.43
CA LEU A 93 4.94 8.91 -6.71
C LEU A 93 6.22 9.08 -7.52
N HIS A 94 6.22 8.68 -8.80
CA HIS A 94 7.40 8.66 -9.67
C HIS A 94 8.59 7.85 -9.10
N ALA A 95 8.31 6.83 -8.28
CA ALA A 95 9.34 5.96 -7.72
C ALA A 95 10.01 5.14 -8.84
N ASP A 96 11.32 4.92 -8.72
CA ASP A 96 12.09 4.14 -9.69
C ASP A 96 11.80 2.64 -9.57
N THR A 97 10.75 2.19 -10.23
CA THR A 97 10.39 0.75 -10.32
C THR A 97 11.14 0.00 -11.42
N LYS A 98 12.04 0.66 -12.16
CA LYS A 98 12.92 0.02 -13.14
C LYS A 98 14.12 -0.64 -12.46
N HIS A 99 14.68 0.03 -11.45
CA HIS A 99 15.85 -0.43 -10.72
C HIS A 99 15.51 -1.02 -9.34
N PHE A 100 14.26 -0.88 -8.90
CA PHE A 100 13.77 -1.44 -7.65
C PHE A 100 12.49 -2.22 -7.88
N ALA A 101 12.49 -3.50 -7.50
CA ALA A 101 11.29 -4.31 -7.42
C ALA A 101 10.56 -4.06 -6.10
N ILE A 102 9.24 -4.03 -6.12
CA ILE A 102 8.43 -3.97 -4.91
C ILE A 102 8.07 -5.40 -4.49
N ALA A 103 8.37 -5.75 -3.24
CA ALA A 103 8.01 -7.03 -2.66
C ALA A 103 7.24 -6.85 -1.36
N ILE A 104 6.29 -7.75 -1.08
CA ILE A 104 5.63 -7.83 0.22
C ILE A 104 6.64 -8.43 1.20
N SER A 105 7.03 -7.67 2.22
CA SER A 105 7.99 -8.11 3.24
C SER A 105 7.32 -8.80 4.43
N SER A 106 6.08 -8.43 4.74
CA SER A 106 5.23 -9.08 5.74
C SER A 106 3.76 -8.88 5.42
N SER A 107 2.91 -9.79 5.86
CA SER A 107 1.46 -9.68 5.74
C SER A 107 0.78 -10.54 6.81
N TRP A 108 -0.19 -9.95 7.51
CA TRP A 108 -0.87 -10.60 8.63
C TRP A 108 -2.35 -10.20 8.67
N ALA A 109 -3.11 -10.95 9.43
CA ALA A 109 -4.53 -10.71 9.65
C ALA A 109 -4.79 -10.16 11.04
N ASN A 110 -5.81 -9.30 11.15
CA ASN A 110 -6.32 -8.85 12.44
C ASN A 110 -7.83 -8.95 12.47
N ILE A 111 -8.37 -9.26 13.66
CA ILE A 111 -9.80 -9.25 13.97
C ILE A 111 -10.00 -8.32 15.15
N TYR A 112 -10.88 -7.33 14.98
CA TYR A 112 -11.27 -6.38 16.02
C TYR A 112 -12.75 -6.55 16.33
N PRO A 113 -13.11 -7.27 17.42
CA PRO A 113 -14.46 -7.30 17.95
C PRO A 113 -14.95 -5.91 18.38
N ARG A 114 -16.19 -5.83 18.80
CA ARG A 114 -16.76 -4.58 19.33
C ARG A 114 -15.93 -4.02 20.48
N GLY A 115 -15.65 -2.73 20.43
CA GLY A 115 -14.84 -1.96 21.39
C GLY A 115 -13.35 -1.95 21.06
N GLU A 116 -12.88 -2.84 20.17
CA GLU A 116 -11.44 -3.01 19.88
C GLU A 116 -10.93 -2.00 18.85
N TYR A 117 -9.68 -1.60 19.06
CA TYR A 117 -8.94 -0.68 18.18
C TYR A 117 -7.44 -0.93 18.29
N VAL A 118 -6.64 -0.20 17.52
CA VAL A 118 -5.18 -0.21 17.63
C VAL A 118 -4.69 1.18 17.99
N LEU A 119 -3.69 1.25 18.88
CA LEU A 119 -3.07 2.51 19.31
C LEU A 119 -2.30 3.19 18.17
N PRO A 120 -2.03 4.51 18.27
CA PRO A 120 -1.21 5.22 17.29
C PRO A 120 0.17 4.59 17.13
N HIS A 121 0.53 4.25 15.89
CA HIS A 121 1.80 3.61 15.55
C HIS A 121 2.24 3.92 14.12
N ALA A 122 3.46 3.55 13.79
CA ALA A 122 4.04 3.54 12.43
C ALA A 122 4.78 2.21 12.22
N HIS A 123 5.18 1.91 10.99
CA HIS A 123 5.78 0.63 10.62
C HIS A 123 7.28 0.80 10.31
N PRO A 124 8.20 0.27 11.13
CA PRO A 124 9.62 0.30 10.82
C PRO A 124 10.00 -0.73 9.73
N ASN A 125 11.19 -0.58 9.15
CA ASN A 125 11.82 -1.55 8.26
C ASN A 125 11.06 -1.89 6.97
N CYS A 126 10.26 -0.96 6.44
CA CYS A 126 9.59 -1.05 5.13
C CYS A 126 9.51 0.34 4.51
N GLN A 127 9.06 0.47 3.28
CA GLN A 127 8.86 1.77 2.62
C GLN A 127 7.39 2.12 2.48
N LEU A 128 6.54 1.13 2.22
CA LEU A 128 5.10 1.30 2.18
C LEU A 128 4.43 0.30 3.12
N SER A 129 3.28 0.71 3.65
CA SER A 129 2.38 -0.11 4.44
C SER A 129 0.98 -0.04 3.86
N GLY A 130 0.11 -0.97 4.27
CA GLY A 130 -1.25 -0.93 3.81
C GLY A 130 -2.18 -1.86 4.57
N VAL A 131 -3.46 -1.64 4.34
CA VAL A 131 -4.56 -2.41 4.91
C VAL A 131 -5.61 -2.72 3.86
N PHE A 132 -6.13 -3.93 3.89
CA PHE A 132 -7.31 -4.33 3.14
C PHE A 132 -8.43 -4.73 4.10
N TYR A 133 -9.60 -4.13 3.93
CA TYR A 133 -10.77 -4.44 4.75
C TYR A 133 -11.51 -5.64 4.19
N VAL A 134 -11.35 -6.78 4.83
CA VAL A 134 -12.01 -8.06 4.47
C VAL A 134 -13.49 -8.02 4.84
N ALA A 135 -13.79 -7.55 6.07
CA ALA A 135 -15.14 -7.29 6.55
C ALA A 135 -15.11 -6.01 7.41
N ALA A 136 -15.93 -5.05 7.04
CA ALA A 136 -16.06 -3.77 7.70
C ALA A 136 -17.47 -3.23 7.45
N GLU A 137 -18.29 -3.25 8.47
CA GLU A 137 -19.65 -2.69 8.46
C GLU A 137 -19.64 -1.23 8.97
N ALA A 138 -20.74 -0.53 8.80
CA ALA A 138 -20.90 0.82 9.34
C ALA A 138 -20.63 0.83 10.85
N GLY A 139 -19.87 1.81 11.33
CA GLY A 139 -19.47 1.93 12.73
C GLY A 139 -18.35 1.00 13.18
N CYS A 140 -17.72 0.23 12.28
CA CYS A 140 -16.62 -0.66 12.65
C CYS A 140 -15.29 0.08 13.01
N GLY A 141 -15.27 1.41 12.94
CA GLY A 141 -14.12 2.26 13.28
C GLY A 141 -13.19 2.53 12.08
N ASP A 142 -13.06 3.81 11.75
CA ASP A 142 -12.23 4.29 10.66
C ASP A 142 -10.75 4.26 11.02
N ILE A 143 -9.88 4.22 10.00
CA ILE A 143 -8.46 4.50 10.19
C ILE A 143 -8.24 6.01 10.19
N LEU A 144 -7.47 6.52 11.15
CA LEU A 144 -7.06 7.91 11.26
C LEU A 144 -5.57 8.03 10.98
N PHE A 145 -5.21 8.90 10.06
CA PHE A 145 -3.83 9.29 9.80
C PHE A 145 -3.53 10.62 10.47
N TYR A 146 -2.41 10.70 11.18
CA TYR A 146 -1.94 11.91 11.83
C TYR A 146 -1.11 12.74 10.86
N SER A 147 -1.28 14.05 10.91
CA SER A 147 -0.43 14.97 10.16
C SER A 147 1.02 14.82 10.59
N PRO A 148 1.98 14.63 9.65
CA PRO A 148 3.40 14.62 10.00
C PRO A 148 3.93 16.00 10.43
N LEU A 149 3.13 17.05 10.23
CA LEU A 149 3.44 18.44 10.58
C LEU A 149 2.74 18.89 11.87
N GLU A 150 2.34 17.96 12.75
CA GLU A 150 1.54 18.26 13.95
C GLU A 150 2.21 19.30 14.88
N TYR A 151 3.54 19.27 15.02
CA TYR A 151 4.27 20.22 15.87
C TYR A 151 4.24 21.65 15.37
N HIS A 152 4.18 21.86 14.07
CA HIS A 152 4.13 23.19 13.47
C HIS A 152 2.72 23.81 13.55
N LYS A 153 1.69 22.97 13.59
CA LYS A 153 0.30 23.45 13.60
C LYS A 153 -0.17 23.95 14.95
N SER A 154 0.43 23.52 16.04
CA SER A 154 0.05 23.94 17.40
C SER A 154 0.46 25.37 17.75
N SER A 155 1.40 25.96 17.01
CA SER A 155 1.95 27.29 17.29
C SER A 155 1.51 28.38 16.30
N ASP A 156 0.79 28.03 15.22
CA ASP A 156 0.58 28.97 14.12
C ASP A 156 -0.74 29.75 14.23
N ILE A 157 -1.76 29.33 13.50
CA ILE A 157 -3.02 30.06 13.38
C ILE A 157 -3.97 29.58 14.48
N PRO A 158 -4.39 30.44 15.41
CA PRO A 158 -5.19 30.03 16.57
C PRO A 158 -6.58 29.49 16.18
N ARG A 159 -7.07 29.84 14.99
CA ARG A 159 -8.38 29.38 14.53
C ARG A 159 -8.49 29.37 13.00
N TYR A 160 -8.98 28.27 12.47
CA TYR A 160 -9.37 28.14 11.07
C TYR A 160 -10.88 28.22 10.91
N THR A 161 -11.37 29.02 9.98
CA THR A 161 -12.81 29.14 9.66
C THR A 161 -13.29 27.95 8.82
N LYS A 162 -12.36 27.24 8.14
CA LYS A 162 -12.62 26.04 7.34
C LYS A 162 -11.46 25.08 7.45
N GLN A 163 -11.77 23.80 7.65
CA GLN A 163 -10.77 22.75 7.61
C GLN A 163 -10.29 22.46 6.16
N GLY A 164 -9.00 22.22 6.00
CA GLY A 164 -8.38 21.94 4.72
C GLY A 164 -6.98 21.34 4.86
N PRO A 165 -6.26 21.08 3.75
CA PRO A 165 -4.95 20.45 3.79
C PRO A 165 -3.91 21.13 4.70
N ALA A 166 -4.03 22.45 4.90
CA ALA A 166 -3.15 23.21 5.78
C ALA A 166 -3.53 23.12 7.28
N SER A 167 -4.72 22.64 7.62
CA SER A 167 -5.25 22.69 9.00
C SER A 167 -5.63 21.32 9.60
N TYR A 168 -5.65 20.25 8.81
CA TYR A 168 -5.95 18.92 9.34
C TYR A 168 -4.83 18.43 10.26
N GLU A 169 -5.17 18.08 11.48
CA GLU A 169 -4.30 17.33 12.41
C GLU A 169 -4.42 15.82 12.17
N THR A 170 -5.64 15.36 11.90
CA THR A 170 -5.92 13.97 11.53
C THR A 170 -6.87 13.90 10.35
N VAL A 171 -6.73 12.87 9.52
CA VAL A 171 -7.62 12.61 8.38
C VAL A 171 -8.19 11.21 8.51
N PRO A 172 -9.54 11.06 8.58
CA PRO A 172 -10.19 9.76 8.60
C PRO A 172 -10.32 9.16 7.19
N TYR A 173 -10.13 7.85 7.10
CA TYR A 173 -10.52 7.06 5.95
C TYR A 173 -11.52 5.99 6.39
N THR A 174 -12.73 6.08 5.87
CA THR A 174 -13.83 5.17 6.24
C THR A 174 -13.47 3.73 5.97
N ALA A 175 -13.60 2.89 6.98
CA ALA A 175 -13.46 1.46 6.85
C ALA A 175 -14.66 0.87 6.09
N THR A 176 -14.39 0.31 4.91
CA THR A 176 -15.42 -0.26 4.03
C THR A 176 -14.95 -1.59 3.47
N THR A 177 -15.78 -2.60 3.51
CA THR A 177 -15.48 -3.93 2.97
C THR A 177 -15.03 -3.86 1.50
N GLY A 178 -13.85 -4.43 1.20
CA GLY A 178 -13.23 -4.41 -0.12
C GLY A 178 -12.29 -3.21 -0.36
N ARG A 179 -12.20 -2.26 0.59
CA ARG A 179 -11.29 -1.12 0.48
C ARG A 179 -9.86 -1.52 0.76
N LEU A 180 -8.96 -1.08 -0.11
CA LEU A 180 -7.52 -1.14 0.03
C LEU A 180 -7.00 0.27 0.28
N ILE A 181 -6.14 0.44 1.29
CA ILE A 181 -5.44 1.70 1.55
C ILE A 181 -3.95 1.39 1.64
N LEU A 182 -3.12 2.16 0.90
CA LEU A 182 -1.66 2.10 0.97
C LEU A 182 -1.11 3.48 1.34
N PHE A 183 -0.05 3.50 2.14
CA PHE A 183 0.54 4.73 2.67
C PHE A 183 2.02 4.54 2.99
N PRO A 184 2.82 5.62 3.12
CA PRO A 184 4.19 5.54 3.56
C PRO A 184 4.31 4.93 4.96
N ASN A 185 5.31 4.11 5.18
CA ASN A 185 5.51 3.39 6.45
C ASN A 185 5.65 4.29 7.67
N TRP A 186 6.22 5.48 7.48
CA TRP A 186 6.44 6.47 8.54
C TRP A 186 5.16 7.19 8.98
N LEU A 187 4.07 7.09 8.19
CA LEU A 187 2.84 7.82 8.48
C LEU A 187 2.14 7.22 9.71
N LYS A 188 2.16 7.97 10.81
CA LYS A 188 1.52 7.60 12.07
C LYS A 188 0.01 7.47 11.89
N HIS A 189 -0.55 6.38 12.36
CA HIS A 189 -1.98 6.10 12.22
C HIS A 189 -2.52 5.29 13.39
N THR A 190 -3.83 5.31 13.55
CA THR A 190 -4.61 4.56 14.53
C THR A 190 -5.93 4.11 13.91
N THR A 191 -6.73 3.36 14.63
CA THR A 191 -8.13 3.12 14.25
C THR A 191 -9.07 3.53 15.36
N LEU A 192 -10.25 4.04 15.00
CA LEU A 192 -11.33 4.24 15.96
C LEU A 192 -11.85 2.89 16.49
N PRO A 193 -12.42 2.86 17.70
CA PRO A 193 -13.05 1.67 18.24
C PRO A 193 -14.15 1.13 17.31
N ASN A 194 -14.24 -0.19 17.20
CA ASN A 194 -15.34 -0.83 16.51
C ASN A 194 -16.62 -0.73 17.37
N THR A 195 -17.59 0.07 16.95
CA THR A 195 -18.88 0.23 17.63
C THR A 195 -19.97 -0.68 17.05
N SER A 196 -19.69 -1.36 15.92
CA SER A 196 -20.63 -2.28 15.29
C SER A 196 -20.80 -3.58 16.09
N SER A 197 -21.83 -4.35 15.77
CA SER A 197 -22.05 -5.68 16.37
C SER A 197 -21.21 -6.79 15.70
N LYS A 198 -20.52 -6.49 14.60
CA LYS A 198 -19.71 -7.42 13.81
C LYS A 198 -18.22 -7.15 13.98
N ASP A 199 -17.42 -8.19 13.79
CA ASP A 199 -15.98 -8.06 13.77
C ASP A 199 -15.51 -7.22 12.57
N ARG A 200 -14.63 -6.25 12.80
CA ARG A 200 -13.81 -5.66 11.75
C ARG A 200 -12.66 -6.62 11.45
N ILE A 201 -12.58 -7.13 10.22
CA ILE A 201 -11.54 -8.05 9.79
C ILE A 201 -10.69 -7.38 8.72
N ILE A 202 -9.38 -7.37 8.93
CA ILE A 202 -8.43 -6.77 7.99
C ILE A 202 -7.25 -7.69 7.70
N VAL A 203 -6.63 -7.47 6.53
CA VAL A 203 -5.28 -7.95 6.22
C VAL A 203 -4.37 -6.74 6.10
N SER A 204 -3.30 -6.72 6.89
CA SER A 204 -2.24 -5.72 6.85
C SER A 204 -1.02 -6.25 6.10
N PHE A 205 -0.25 -5.36 5.49
CA PHE A 205 0.96 -5.73 4.76
C PHE A 205 1.96 -4.59 4.72
N ASN A 206 3.23 -4.96 4.64
CA ASN A 206 4.36 -4.06 4.44
C ASN A 206 5.08 -4.40 3.15
N PHE A 207 5.66 -3.40 2.51
CA PHE A 207 6.41 -3.56 1.26
C PHE A 207 7.82 -3.01 1.40
N ARG A 208 8.75 -3.67 0.72
CA ARG A 208 10.13 -3.21 0.53
C ARG A 208 10.42 -2.98 -0.94
N PHE A 209 11.22 -1.94 -1.20
CA PHE A 209 11.86 -1.72 -2.48
C PHE A 209 13.20 -2.45 -2.46
N ILE A 210 13.36 -3.43 -3.33
CA ILE A 210 14.54 -4.29 -3.41
C ILE A 210 15.28 -3.92 -4.70
N SER A 211 16.56 -3.53 -4.58
CA SER A 211 17.38 -3.27 -5.76
C SER A 211 17.42 -4.48 -6.67
N THR A 212 17.16 -4.26 -7.96
CA THR A 212 17.32 -5.28 -9.01
C THR A 212 18.74 -5.31 -9.57
N THR A 213 19.60 -4.39 -9.12
CA THR A 213 21.03 -4.37 -9.46
C THR A 213 21.75 -5.41 -8.60
N PRO A 214 22.62 -6.25 -9.17
CA PRO A 214 23.41 -7.21 -8.40
C PRO A 214 24.27 -6.50 -7.33
N ARG A 215 24.28 -7.02 -6.10
CA ARG A 215 25.14 -6.51 -5.02
C ARG A 215 26.63 -6.66 -5.42
N GLY A 216 27.44 -5.64 -5.18
CA GLY A 216 28.90 -5.69 -5.34
C GLY A 216 29.45 -4.94 -6.55
N ARG A 217 28.62 -4.17 -7.28
CA ARG A 217 29.11 -3.31 -8.35
C ARG A 217 29.52 -1.93 -7.82
N SER A 218 30.60 -1.39 -8.39
CA SER A 218 30.96 0.01 -8.21
C SER A 218 29.91 0.93 -8.84
N ARG A 219 29.88 2.22 -8.47
CA ARG A 219 29.02 3.24 -9.11
C ARG A 219 29.14 3.28 -10.64
N GLU A 220 30.36 3.05 -11.14
CA GLU A 220 30.66 3.04 -12.58
C GLU A 220 30.09 1.80 -13.27
N GLU A 221 30.20 0.63 -12.63
CA GLU A 221 29.62 -0.61 -13.14
C GLU A 221 28.09 -0.56 -13.13
N ASP A 222 27.48 0.09 -12.14
CA ASP A 222 26.03 0.33 -12.08
C ASP A 222 25.58 1.23 -13.22
N GLN A 223 26.29 2.31 -13.52
CA GLN A 223 26.00 3.18 -14.65
C GLN A 223 26.19 2.47 -16.00
N ALA A 224 27.21 1.64 -16.14
CA ALA A 224 27.45 0.83 -17.34
C ALA A 224 26.37 -0.22 -17.54
N TRP A 225 25.92 -0.88 -16.45
CA TRP A 225 24.84 -1.86 -16.47
C TRP A 225 23.49 -1.22 -16.84
N GLN A 226 23.19 -0.04 -16.31
CA GLN A 226 22.00 0.75 -16.66
C GLN A 226 21.97 1.12 -18.14
N ARG A 227 23.12 1.59 -18.69
CA ARG A 227 23.27 1.89 -20.13
C ARG A 227 23.04 0.65 -21.01
N LYS A 228 23.50 -0.51 -20.56
CA LYS A 228 23.32 -1.79 -21.29
C LYS A 228 21.87 -2.26 -21.31
N ARG A 229 21.13 -2.12 -20.19
CA ARG A 229 19.69 -2.45 -20.12
C ARG A 229 18.82 -1.54 -20.97
N SER A 230 19.07 -0.24 -20.95
CA SER A 230 18.33 0.71 -21.80
C SER A 230 18.51 0.45 -23.29
N ARG A 231 19.71 0.05 -23.71
CA ARG A 231 19.99 -0.38 -25.11
C ARG A 231 19.29 -1.69 -25.48
N SER A 232 19.23 -2.65 -24.58
CA SER A 232 18.54 -3.94 -24.80
C SER A 232 17.01 -3.78 -24.88
N ALA A 233 16.43 -2.83 -24.13
CA ALA A 233 15.00 -2.53 -24.20
C ALA A 233 14.58 -1.77 -25.46
N ALA A 234 15.53 -1.08 -26.10
CA ALA A 234 15.30 -0.32 -27.34
C ALA A 234 15.33 -1.19 -28.62
N HIS A 235 15.74 -2.46 -28.52
CA HIS A 235 15.76 -3.40 -29.66
C HIS A 235 14.91 -4.64 -29.33
N PRO A 236 13.60 -4.65 -29.65
CA PRO A 236 12.81 -5.87 -29.61
C PRO A 236 13.35 -6.83 -30.69
N ARG A 237 13.72 -8.03 -30.28
CA ARG A 237 14.11 -9.10 -31.22
C ARG A 237 13.02 -9.27 -32.26
N ALA A 238 13.34 -9.00 -33.53
CA ALA A 238 12.50 -9.35 -34.65
C ALA A 238 12.27 -10.88 -34.65
N SER A 239 11.04 -11.29 -34.39
CA SER A 239 10.61 -12.66 -34.48
C SER A 239 10.71 -13.12 -35.93
N GLY A 240 11.65 -14.02 -36.23
CA GLY A 240 11.85 -14.60 -37.54
C GLY A 240 10.57 -15.24 -38.07
N ARG A 241 10.07 -14.72 -39.17
CA ARG A 241 9.05 -15.38 -39.99
C ARG A 241 9.63 -16.65 -40.56
N ARG A 242 9.15 -17.77 -40.09
CA ARG A 242 9.40 -19.10 -40.69
C ARG A 242 8.62 -19.16 -41.98
N ALA A 243 9.35 -19.16 -43.13
CA ALA A 243 8.78 -19.37 -44.45
C ALA A 243 8.19 -20.80 -44.54
N GLN A 244 6.89 -20.89 -44.78
CA GLN A 244 6.25 -22.14 -45.20
C GLN A 244 6.61 -22.41 -46.66
N ARG A 245 7.37 -23.46 -46.87
CA ARG A 245 7.68 -24.04 -48.17
C ARG A 245 6.49 -24.93 -48.60
N THR A 246 5.69 -24.45 -49.55
CA THR A 246 4.68 -25.26 -50.21
C THR A 246 5.36 -26.20 -51.20
N SER A 247 5.33 -27.51 -50.96
CA SER A 247 5.63 -28.52 -51.96
C SER A 247 4.37 -28.86 -52.75
N ARG A 248 4.30 -28.39 -53.98
CA ARG A 248 3.43 -29.00 -55.03
C ARG A 248 3.95 -30.40 -55.31
N ARG A 249 3.11 -31.42 -55.23
CA ARG A 249 3.26 -32.68 -55.98
C ARG A 249 2.08 -32.81 -56.93
N SER A 250 2.47 -32.87 -58.19
CA SER A 250 1.67 -33.35 -59.32
C SER A 250 1.57 -34.88 -59.26
N ARG A 251 0.40 -35.37 -59.40
CA ARG A 251 -0.20 -36.40 -60.25
C ARG A 251 -1.53 -36.85 -59.65
#